data_3e08373c73b85590477259e279639ecb
#
_entry.id   3e08373c73b85590477259e279639ecb
#
_cell.length_a   1.000
_cell.length_b   1.000
_cell.length_c   1.000
_cell.angle_alpha   90.00
_cell.angle_beta   90.00
_cell.angle_gamma   90.00
#
_symmetry.space_group_name_H-M   'P 1'
#
loop_
_entity.id
_entity.type
_entity.pdbx_description
1 polymer ?
#
loop_
_entity_poly.entity_id
_entity_poly.type
_entity_poly.pdbx_seq_one_letter_code
_entity_poly.pdbx_strand_id
1 'polypeptide(L)'
;QMIQNAFILIEGERITAVGANVNVPAGAEVIDLKTMTVLPGLIDSHTHLTFSPGLGGVTGITQSIPRQTLTGARNARITLMAGFTTVRNVGAGGYSDIALRDAVNAGDVPGPRIVASGPSLGITGGHCDDNYLPWEFHHKSDGVADGVESVMAKTREVIKYGANVIKFCSTGGVLSLGDDPKAAEFTFEEMKT
;
A
#
# COMPACT_ATOMS: atom_id res chain seq x y z
N GLN A 1 4.03 28.67 4.11
CA GLN A 1 4.79 29.80 3.56
C GLN A 1 6.10 29.28 2.96
N MET A 2 6.45 29.73 1.75
CA MET A 2 7.72 29.39 1.11
C MET A 2 8.86 30.16 1.77
N ILE A 3 9.95 29.48 2.11
CA ILE A 3 11.17 30.11 2.63
C ILE A 3 12.16 30.18 1.48
N GLN A 4 12.56 31.41 1.10
CA GLN A 4 13.53 31.64 0.02
C GLN A 4 14.95 31.43 0.53
N ASN A 5 15.83 30.89 -0.33
CA ASN A 5 17.24 30.63 0.00
C ASN A 5 17.40 29.87 1.32
N ALA A 6 16.57 28.84 1.50
CA ALA A 6 16.52 28.05 2.71
C ALA A 6 17.64 27.01 2.78
N PHE A 7 18.13 26.78 3.98
CA PHE A 7 18.95 25.62 4.34
C PHE A 7 18.07 24.60 5.06
N ILE A 8 18.36 23.34 4.81
CA ILE A 8 17.78 22.20 5.57
C ILE A 8 18.97 21.49 6.18
N LEU A 9 19.11 21.51 7.51
CA LEU A 9 20.12 20.76 8.21
C LEU A 9 19.58 19.39 8.61
N ILE A 10 20.34 18.36 8.26
CA ILE A 10 20.01 16.96 8.56
C ILE A 10 21.14 16.37 9.39
N GLU A 11 20.79 15.77 10.51
CA GLU A 11 21.71 15.05 11.38
C GLU A 11 21.22 13.61 11.53
N GLY A 12 21.96 12.66 11.00
CA GLY A 12 21.50 11.27 10.87
C GLY A 12 20.24 11.18 10.02
N GLU A 13 19.14 10.71 10.59
CA GLU A 13 17.85 10.53 9.91
C GLU A 13 16.85 11.65 10.21
N ARG A 14 17.27 12.75 10.82
CA ARG A 14 16.35 13.80 11.27
C ARG A 14 16.72 15.17 10.69
N ILE A 15 15.69 15.92 10.31
CA ILE A 15 15.80 17.34 10.00
C ILE A 15 15.87 18.08 11.34
N THR A 16 16.98 18.75 11.61
CA THR A 16 17.23 19.48 12.87
C THR A 16 16.98 20.97 12.75
N ALA A 17 17.11 21.53 11.54
CA ALA A 17 16.79 22.92 11.28
C ALA A 17 16.34 23.16 9.84
N VAL A 18 15.44 24.14 9.65
CA VAL A 18 15.02 24.65 8.34
C VAL A 18 14.90 26.18 8.42
N GLY A 19 15.53 26.90 7.52
CA GLY A 19 15.42 28.36 7.49
C GLY A 19 16.45 29.02 6.58
N ALA A 20 16.31 30.33 6.39
CA ALA A 20 17.28 31.12 5.61
C ALA A 20 18.60 31.37 6.38
N ASN A 21 18.58 31.31 7.70
CA ASN A 21 19.73 31.59 8.57
C ASN A 21 20.06 30.38 9.47
N VAL A 22 20.28 29.24 8.86
CA VAL A 22 20.72 28.03 9.59
C VAL A 22 22.23 28.06 9.73
N ASN A 23 22.74 27.85 10.95
CA ASN A 23 24.18 27.68 11.16
C ASN A 23 24.61 26.30 10.66
N VAL A 24 25.40 26.27 9.58
CA VAL A 24 25.91 25.02 9.01
C VAL A 24 27.17 24.61 9.76
N PRO A 25 27.21 23.43 10.39
CA PRO A 25 28.40 22.95 11.11
C PRO A 25 29.61 22.83 10.20
N ALA A 26 30.80 23.07 10.75
CA ALA A 26 32.04 22.85 10.03
C ALA A 26 32.18 21.34 9.67
N GLY A 27 32.46 21.07 8.39
CA GLY A 27 32.59 19.69 7.88
C GLY A 27 31.27 19.03 7.47
N ALA A 28 30.14 19.75 7.50
CA ALA A 28 28.91 19.23 6.92
C ALA A 28 29.04 19.07 5.40
N GLU A 29 28.53 17.98 4.87
CA GLU A 29 28.35 17.81 3.43
C GLU A 29 27.28 18.76 2.92
N VAL A 30 27.56 19.52 1.88
CA VAL A 30 26.63 20.50 1.31
C VAL A 30 26.14 19.99 -0.05
N ILE A 31 24.81 19.78 -0.14
CA ILE A 31 24.14 19.47 -1.41
C ILE A 31 23.48 20.76 -1.91
N ASP A 32 24.08 21.39 -2.93
CA ASP A 32 23.55 22.61 -3.53
C ASP A 32 22.45 22.30 -4.55
N LEU A 33 21.21 22.57 -4.18
CA LEU A 33 20.02 22.38 -5.04
C LEU A 33 19.72 23.58 -5.93
N LYS A 34 20.52 24.64 -5.84
CA LYS A 34 20.42 25.87 -6.66
C LYS A 34 19.01 26.48 -6.64
N THR A 35 18.32 26.43 -7.78
CA THR A 35 16.99 27.01 -7.97
C THR A 35 15.85 26.02 -7.70
N MET A 36 16.16 24.81 -7.23
CA MET A 36 15.14 23.81 -6.94
C MET A 36 14.32 24.16 -5.70
N THR A 37 13.06 23.78 -5.71
CA THR A 37 12.19 23.84 -4.53
C THR A 37 12.16 22.49 -3.84
N VAL A 38 12.46 22.47 -2.55
CA VAL A 38 12.36 21.28 -1.72
C VAL A 38 10.99 21.25 -1.06
N LEU A 39 10.35 20.10 -1.13
CA LEU A 39 9.06 19.82 -0.51
C LEU A 39 9.19 18.62 0.43
N PRO A 40 8.33 18.49 1.45
CA PRO A 40 8.15 17.23 2.15
C PRO A 40 7.80 16.13 1.16
N GLY A 41 8.24 14.90 1.44
CA GLY A 41 7.88 13.75 0.62
C GLY A 41 6.37 13.58 0.52
N LEU A 42 5.88 13.22 -0.66
CA LEU A 42 4.46 12.98 -0.92
C LEU A 42 3.98 11.72 -0.19
N ILE A 43 2.70 11.72 0.15
CA ILE A 43 2.02 10.59 0.79
C ILE A 43 0.87 10.15 -0.12
N ASP A 44 0.84 8.86 -0.49
CA ASP A 44 -0.30 8.27 -1.16
C ASP A 44 -1.02 7.30 -0.21
N SER A 45 -2.27 7.57 0.07
CA SER A 45 -3.06 6.80 1.03
C SER A 45 -3.86 5.63 0.43
N HIS A 46 -3.73 5.39 -0.88
CA HIS A 46 -4.41 4.28 -1.56
C HIS A 46 -3.60 3.73 -2.71
N THR A 47 -2.74 2.77 -2.44
CA THR A 47 -1.89 2.13 -3.44
C THR A 47 -2.07 0.60 -3.47
N HIS A 48 -1.63 -0.01 -4.57
CA HIS A 48 -1.52 -1.45 -4.77
C HIS A 48 -0.16 -1.76 -5.39
N LEU A 49 0.92 -1.69 -4.59
CA LEU A 49 2.29 -1.78 -5.09
C LEU A 49 2.62 -3.14 -5.74
N THR A 50 2.05 -4.22 -5.22
CA THR A 50 2.30 -5.58 -5.72
C THR A 50 1.53 -5.92 -6.99
N PHE A 51 0.77 -4.95 -7.50
CA PHE A 51 -0.01 -5.03 -8.72
C PHE A 51 0.55 -4.06 -9.78
N SER A 52 0.33 -4.33 -11.06
CA SER A 52 0.70 -3.42 -12.14
C SER A 52 -0.49 -3.13 -13.04
N PRO A 53 -0.64 -1.89 -13.50
CA PRO A 53 -1.66 -1.56 -14.49
C PRO A 53 -1.60 -2.50 -15.70
N GLY A 54 -2.75 -2.97 -16.16
CA GLY A 54 -2.86 -3.93 -17.26
C GLY A 54 -2.71 -5.41 -16.86
N LEU A 55 -2.43 -5.70 -15.58
CA LEU A 55 -2.40 -7.06 -15.03
C LEU A 55 -3.63 -7.37 -14.17
N GLY A 56 -4.78 -6.77 -14.47
CA GLY A 56 -6.04 -7.05 -13.79
C GLY A 56 -6.77 -8.27 -14.33
N GLY A 57 -7.82 -8.68 -13.62
CA GLY A 57 -8.66 -9.81 -14.01
C GLY A 57 -7.90 -11.14 -14.03
N VAL A 58 -8.18 -11.97 -15.01
CA VAL A 58 -7.56 -13.29 -15.16
C VAL A 58 -6.03 -13.24 -15.15
N THR A 59 -5.43 -12.19 -15.72
CA THR A 59 -3.97 -12.04 -15.74
C THR A 59 -3.39 -11.85 -14.33
N GLY A 60 -4.12 -11.20 -13.42
CA GLY A 60 -3.73 -11.07 -12.01
C GLY A 60 -3.68 -12.41 -11.28
N ILE A 61 -4.70 -13.23 -11.49
CA ILE A 61 -4.82 -14.56 -10.85
C ILE A 61 -3.68 -15.50 -11.29
N THR A 62 -3.15 -15.34 -12.49
CA THR A 62 -2.04 -16.16 -13.00
C THR A 62 -0.67 -15.76 -12.45
N GLN A 63 -0.56 -14.67 -11.71
CA GLN A 63 0.69 -14.22 -11.09
C GLN A 63 0.92 -14.93 -9.76
N SER A 64 2.02 -15.65 -9.64
CA SER A 64 2.40 -16.24 -8.34
C SER A 64 2.72 -15.16 -7.29
N ILE A 65 2.48 -15.43 -6.01
CA ILE A 65 2.77 -14.52 -4.90
C ILE A 65 4.23 -14.02 -4.89
N PRO A 66 5.26 -14.87 -5.09
CA PRO A 66 6.63 -14.39 -5.23
C PRO A 66 6.80 -13.41 -6.39
N ARG A 67 6.13 -13.63 -7.52
CA ARG A 67 6.19 -12.71 -8.66
C ARG A 67 5.54 -11.38 -8.36
N GLN A 68 4.40 -11.38 -7.65
CA GLN A 68 3.74 -10.15 -7.18
C GLN A 68 4.65 -9.36 -6.24
N THR A 69 5.35 -10.02 -5.30
CA THR A 69 6.31 -9.37 -4.40
C THR A 69 7.46 -8.70 -5.16
N LEU A 70 8.05 -9.38 -6.14
CA LEU A 70 9.10 -8.80 -7.00
C LEU A 70 8.59 -7.62 -7.85
N THR A 71 7.36 -7.70 -8.35
CA THR A 71 6.69 -6.59 -9.02
C THR A 71 6.55 -5.40 -8.06
N GLY A 72 6.16 -5.68 -6.81
CA GLY A 72 6.07 -4.70 -5.73
C GLY A 72 7.39 -3.99 -5.46
N ALA A 73 8.51 -4.71 -5.40
CA ALA A 73 9.84 -4.12 -5.20
C ALA A 73 10.20 -3.13 -6.32
N ARG A 74 9.93 -3.48 -7.60
CA ARG A 74 10.10 -2.56 -8.72
C ARG A 74 9.21 -1.32 -8.57
N ASN A 75 7.94 -1.51 -8.27
CA ASN A 75 6.96 -0.42 -8.16
C ASN A 75 7.27 0.48 -6.95
N ALA A 76 7.70 -0.08 -5.81
CA ALA A 76 8.11 0.68 -4.63
C ALA A 76 9.27 1.64 -4.96
N ARG A 77 10.29 1.17 -5.69
CA ARG A 77 11.38 2.03 -6.15
C ARG A 77 10.87 3.15 -7.08
N ILE A 78 10.01 2.84 -8.05
CA ILE A 78 9.45 3.84 -8.97
C ILE A 78 8.65 4.88 -8.20
N THR A 79 7.82 4.46 -7.24
CA THR A 79 6.99 5.31 -6.39
C THR A 79 7.86 6.25 -5.54
N LEU A 80 8.93 5.73 -4.91
CA LEU A 80 9.87 6.54 -4.15
C LEU A 80 10.55 7.59 -5.05
N MET A 81 11.03 7.19 -6.24
CA MET A 81 11.69 8.09 -7.19
C MET A 81 10.75 9.14 -7.78
N ALA A 82 9.44 8.90 -7.75
CA ALA A 82 8.42 9.89 -8.10
C ALA A 82 8.12 10.89 -6.96
N GLY A 83 8.79 10.76 -5.79
CA GLY A 83 8.66 11.66 -4.65
C GLY A 83 7.69 11.22 -3.57
N PHE A 84 7.07 10.04 -3.69
CA PHE A 84 6.22 9.48 -2.65
C PHE A 84 7.08 8.74 -1.62
N THR A 85 7.23 9.33 -0.43
CA THR A 85 8.06 8.77 0.64
C THR A 85 7.28 7.91 1.63
N THR A 86 5.96 7.95 1.58
CA THR A 86 5.06 7.12 2.38
C THR A 86 3.85 6.71 1.56
N VAL A 87 3.46 5.45 1.64
CA VAL A 87 2.26 4.93 1.00
C VAL A 87 1.46 4.03 1.93
N ARG A 88 0.14 4.00 1.74
CA ARG A 88 -0.74 3.01 2.33
C ARG A 88 -1.16 2.03 1.25
N ASN A 89 -0.65 0.79 1.35
CA ASN A 89 -1.02 -0.29 0.43
C ASN A 89 -2.28 -0.99 0.95
N VAL A 90 -3.35 -0.94 0.17
CA VAL A 90 -4.69 -1.36 0.62
C VAL A 90 -5.20 -2.58 -0.14
N GLY A 91 -4.37 -3.59 -0.20
CA GLY A 91 -4.70 -4.89 -0.75
C GLY A 91 -3.55 -5.56 -1.48
N ALA A 92 -3.29 -6.82 -1.12
CA ALA A 92 -2.29 -7.66 -1.77
C ALA A 92 -2.59 -9.14 -1.50
N GLY A 93 -2.48 -9.99 -2.51
CA GLY A 93 -2.60 -11.43 -2.33
C GLY A 93 -1.44 -12.02 -1.53
N GLY A 94 -1.71 -13.03 -0.72
CA GLY A 94 -0.71 -13.82 0.00
C GLY A 94 0.25 -13.00 0.85
N TYR A 95 -0.20 -11.88 1.40
CA TYR A 95 0.61 -10.98 2.25
C TYR A 95 1.88 -10.43 1.57
N SER A 96 1.88 -10.34 0.24
CA SER A 96 3.03 -9.89 -0.56
C SER A 96 3.47 -8.44 -0.28
N ASP A 97 2.55 -7.57 0.13
CA ASP A 97 2.83 -6.19 0.54
C ASP A 97 3.50 -6.11 1.93
N ILE A 98 3.17 -7.03 2.83
CA ILE A 98 3.80 -7.14 4.14
C ILE A 98 5.25 -7.59 3.97
N ALA A 99 5.51 -8.61 3.14
CA ALA A 99 6.86 -9.03 2.80
C ALA A 99 7.67 -7.90 2.14
N LEU A 100 7.04 -7.14 1.24
CA LEU A 100 7.66 -5.96 0.61
C LEU A 100 7.98 -4.87 1.63
N ARG A 101 7.05 -4.54 2.53
CA ARG A 101 7.28 -3.57 3.61
C ARG A 101 8.48 -3.97 4.47
N ASP A 102 8.54 -5.22 4.85
CA ASP A 102 9.59 -5.73 5.72
C ASP A 102 10.96 -5.68 5.02
N ALA A 103 11.02 -6.02 3.74
CA ALA A 103 12.24 -5.88 2.92
C ALA A 103 12.68 -4.41 2.75
N VAL A 104 11.74 -3.47 2.58
CA VAL A 104 12.06 -2.03 2.55
C VAL A 104 12.57 -1.57 3.91
N ASN A 105 11.93 -1.98 5.01
CA ASN A 105 12.37 -1.61 6.36
C ASN A 105 13.74 -2.20 6.72
N ALA A 106 14.07 -3.37 6.21
CA ALA A 106 15.38 -4.00 6.38
C ALA A 106 16.48 -3.36 5.49
N GLY A 107 16.08 -2.56 4.49
CA GLY A 107 17.00 -1.97 3.52
C GLY A 107 17.39 -2.90 2.36
N ASP A 108 16.74 -4.05 2.24
CA ASP A 108 17.00 -5.02 1.16
C ASP A 108 16.61 -4.48 -0.21
N VAL A 109 15.54 -3.66 -0.26
CA VAL A 109 15.06 -3.02 -1.47
C VAL A 109 14.70 -1.55 -1.23
N PRO A 110 14.97 -0.63 -2.18
CA PRO A 110 14.58 0.76 -2.05
C PRO A 110 13.07 0.93 -2.23
N GLY A 111 12.44 1.70 -1.33
CA GLY A 111 11.01 1.98 -1.40
C GLY A 111 10.57 3.04 -0.39
N PRO A 112 9.32 3.50 -0.48
CA PRO A 112 8.72 4.39 0.50
C PRO A 112 8.45 3.64 1.81
N ARG A 113 8.14 4.35 2.88
CA ARG A 113 7.51 3.76 4.05
C ARG A 113 6.15 3.18 3.65
N ILE A 114 5.92 1.91 3.95
CA ILE A 114 4.70 1.21 3.55
C ILE A 114 3.84 0.90 4.78
N VAL A 115 2.59 1.36 4.76
CA VAL A 115 1.54 0.91 5.68
C VAL A 115 0.75 -0.16 4.96
N ALA A 116 0.96 -1.42 5.31
CA ALA A 116 0.45 -2.58 4.58
C ALA A 116 -0.83 -3.14 5.21
N SER A 117 -1.78 -3.54 4.37
CA SER A 117 -3.03 -4.15 4.81
C SER A 117 -3.08 -5.68 4.70
N GLY A 118 -2.21 -6.29 3.90
CA GLY A 118 -2.41 -7.67 3.48
C GLY A 118 -3.62 -7.82 2.54
N PRO A 119 -4.27 -8.98 2.51
CA PRO A 119 -5.49 -9.18 1.72
C PRO A 119 -6.62 -8.24 2.12
N SER A 120 -7.31 -7.66 1.13
CA SER A 120 -8.51 -6.84 1.38
C SER A 120 -9.67 -7.76 1.78
N LEU A 121 -10.38 -7.41 2.86
CA LEU A 121 -11.59 -8.13 3.25
C LEU A 121 -12.72 -7.82 2.28
N GLY A 122 -13.44 -8.83 1.85
CA GLY A 122 -14.60 -8.76 0.97
C GLY A 122 -15.59 -9.88 1.25
N ILE A 123 -16.77 -9.77 0.70
CA ILE A 123 -17.77 -10.84 0.72
C ILE A 123 -17.58 -11.74 -0.53
N THR A 124 -18.14 -12.94 -0.50
CA THR A 124 -18.20 -13.82 -1.68
C THR A 124 -18.90 -13.09 -2.83
N GLY A 125 -18.22 -13.01 -3.97
CA GLY A 125 -18.73 -12.36 -5.18
C GLY A 125 -18.66 -10.82 -5.18
N GLY A 126 -18.13 -10.19 -4.12
CA GLY A 126 -18.00 -8.74 -4.03
C GLY A 126 -16.74 -8.19 -4.69
N HIS A 127 -16.52 -6.87 -4.52
CA HIS A 127 -15.39 -6.14 -5.14
C HIS A 127 -14.01 -6.69 -4.80
N CYS A 128 -13.86 -7.25 -3.61
CA CYS A 128 -12.59 -7.82 -3.14
C CYS A 128 -12.50 -9.35 -3.34
N ASP A 129 -13.39 -9.92 -4.16
CA ASP A 129 -13.31 -11.31 -4.61
C ASP A 129 -12.96 -11.37 -6.11
N ASP A 130 -12.36 -12.45 -6.54
CA ASP A 130 -11.98 -12.67 -7.94
C ASP A 130 -13.09 -13.42 -8.68
N ASN A 131 -13.96 -12.67 -9.38
CA ASN A 131 -15.12 -13.20 -10.09
C ASN A 131 -14.82 -13.59 -11.55
N TYR A 132 -13.57 -13.94 -11.88
CA TYR A 132 -13.13 -14.15 -13.26
C TYR A 132 -13.12 -15.61 -13.69
N LEU A 133 -13.13 -16.54 -12.76
CA LEU A 133 -13.07 -17.97 -13.07
C LEU A 133 -14.44 -18.62 -13.00
N PRO A 134 -14.72 -19.62 -13.87
CA PRO A 134 -15.93 -20.43 -13.79
C PRO A 134 -16.06 -21.13 -12.43
N TRP A 135 -17.32 -21.38 -12.02
CA TRP A 135 -17.66 -21.96 -10.72
C TRP A 135 -16.90 -23.28 -10.42
N GLU A 136 -16.58 -24.06 -11.43
CA GLU A 136 -15.88 -25.35 -11.30
C GLU A 136 -14.48 -25.23 -10.69
N PHE A 137 -13.87 -24.04 -10.74
CA PHE A 137 -12.56 -23.79 -10.11
C PHE A 137 -12.68 -23.53 -8.61
N HIS A 138 -13.86 -23.24 -8.09
CA HIS A 138 -14.09 -22.92 -6.67
C HIS A 138 -13.10 -21.90 -6.12
N HIS A 139 -12.69 -20.94 -6.97
CA HIS A 139 -11.74 -19.91 -6.60
C HIS A 139 -12.37 -18.92 -5.63
N LYS A 140 -11.59 -18.50 -4.66
CA LYS A 140 -11.98 -17.51 -3.65
C LYS A 140 -10.74 -16.70 -3.28
N SER A 141 -10.86 -15.37 -3.27
CA SER A 141 -9.76 -14.50 -2.88
C SER A 141 -9.41 -14.64 -1.39
N ASP A 142 -8.13 -14.43 -1.05
CA ASP A 142 -7.59 -14.64 0.30
C ASP A 142 -8.33 -13.85 1.40
N GLY A 143 -8.90 -12.70 1.07
CA GLY A 143 -9.58 -11.81 2.02
C GLY A 143 -11.07 -12.06 2.18
N VAL A 144 -11.65 -13.00 1.44
CA VAL A 144 -13.11 -13.20 1.46
C VAL A 144 -13.57 -13.84 2.75
N ALA A 145 -14.54 -13.19 3.39
CA ALA A 145 -15.16 -13.60 4.64
C ALA A 145 -16.63 -13.18 4.69
N ASP A 146 -17.52 -14.13 4.93
CA ASP A 146 -18.96 -13.93 5.01
C ASP A 146 -19.44 -14.19 6.44
N GLY A 147 -20.21 -13.25 7.00
CA GLY A 147 -20.74 -13.30 8.34
C GLY A 147 -19.75 -12.84 9.42
N VAL A 148 -20.29 -12.38 10.54
CA VAL A 148 -19.56 -11.76 11.66
C VAL A 148 -18.38 -12.60 12.15
N GLU A 149 -18.60 -13.91 12.37
CA GLU A 149 -17.54 -14.79 12.87
C GLU A 149 -16.40 -14.97 11.89
N SER A 150 -16.72 -15.09 10.58
CA SER A 150 -15.73 -15.22 9.52
C SER A 150 -14.92 -13.94 9.34
N VAL A 151 -15.57 -12.77 9.36
CA VAL A 151 -14.91 -11.46 9.28
C VAL A 151 -13.99 -11.26 10.49
N MET A 152 -14.44 -11.60 11.69
CA MET A 152 -13.61 -11.56 12.90
C MET A 152 -12.39 -12.47 12.80
N ALA A 153 -12.58 -13.70 12.35
CA ALA A 153 -11.48 -14.66 12.20
C ALA A 153 -10.46 -14.17 11.16
N LYS A 154 -10.93 -13.67 10.00
CA LYS A 154 -10.07 -13.13 8.94
C LYS A 154 -9.33 -11.86 9.38
N THR A 155 -9.99 -10.96 10.10
CA THR A 155 -9.35 -9.77 10.67
C THR A 155 -8.19 -10.15 11.60
N ARG A 156 -8.40 -11.12 12.49
CA ARG A 156 -7.35 -11.64 13.38
C ARG A 156 -6.21 -12.30 12.60
N GLU A 157 -6.53 -13.02 11.53
CA GLU A 157 -5.53 -13.63 10.64
C GLU A 157 -4.65 -12.55 9.98
N VAL A 158 -5.26 -11.53 9.40
CA VAL A 158 -4.54 -10.44 8.75
C VAL A 158 -3.64 -9.68 9.74
N ILE A 159 -4.13 -9.42 10.96
CA ILE A 159 -3.32 -8.84 12.06
C ILE A 159 -2.16 -9.77 12.44
N LYS A 160 -2.43 -11.07 12.59
CA LYS A 160 -1.42 -12.08 12.92
C LYS A 160 -0.25 -12.06 11.94
N TYR A 161 -0.52 -11.89 10.65
CA TYR A 161 0.50 -11.85 9.61
C TYR A 161 1.12 -10.46 9.39
N GLY A 162 0.81 -9.49 10.27
CA GLY A 162 1.56 -8.25 10.39
C GLY A 162 0.96 -7.05 9.67
N ALA A 163 -0.32 -7.07 9.33
CA ALA A 163 -0.99 -5.90 8.77
C ALA A 163 -0.95 -4.70 9.73
N ASN A 164 -0.73 -3.51 9.19
CA ASN A 164 -0.76 -2.25 9.93
C ASN A 164 -2.17 -1.64 9.94
N VAL A 165 -2.99 -1.98 8.97
CA VAL A 165 -4.37 -1.50 8.80
C VAL A 165 -5.22 -2.64 8.25
N ILE A 166 -6.52 -2.58 8.51
CA ILE A 166 -7.49 -3.47 7.89
C ILE A 166 -8.13 -2.73 6.72
N LYS A 167 -8.08 -3.33 5.53
CA LYS A 167 -8.83 -2.88 4.36
C LYS A 167 -10.03 -3.79 4.18
N PHE A 168 -11.19 -3.19 3.96
CA PHE A 168 -12.38 -3.92 3.52
C PHE A 168 -13.10 -3.17 2.39
N CYS A 169 -13.78 -3.90 1.55
CA CYS A 169 -14.60 -3.38 0.46
C CYS A 169 -16.05 -3.31 0.95
N SER A 170 -16.53 -2.09 1.24
CA SER A 170 -17.86 -1.87 1.81
C SER A 170 -18.98 -1.82 0.76
N THR A 171 -18.60 -1.60 -0.50
CA THR A 171 -19.49 -1.56 -1.65
C THR A 171 -18.84 -2.24 -2.84
N GLY A 172 -19.62 -2.56 -3.86
CA GLY A 172 -19.11 -2.97 -5.15
C GLY A 172 -18.16 -1.93 -5.76
N GLY A 173 -17.41 -2.29 -6.76
CA GLY A 173 -16.40 -1.46 -7.42
C GLY A 173 -16.67 -1.26 -8.91
N VAL A 174 -16.10 -0.20 -9.47
CA VAL A 174 -16.22 0.10 -10.91
C VAL A 174 -15.29 -0.73 -11.80
N LEU A 175 -14.31 -1.39 -11.22
CA LEU A 175 -13.30 -2.20 -11.94
C LEU A 175 -13.49 -3.71 -11.74
N SER A 176 -14.36 -4.12 -10.85
CA SER A 176 -14.72 -5.51 -10.60
C SER A 176 -15.80 -6.02 -11.53
N LEU A 177 -15.78 -7.31 -11.79
CA LEU A 177 -16.76 -7.96 -12.67
C LEU A 177 -17.97 -8.44 -11.85
N GLY A 178 -19.16 -7.98 -12.21
CA GLY A 178 -20.41 -8.55 -11.72
C GLY A 178 -20.96 -7.93 -10.43
N ASP A 179 -20.33 -6.90 -9.88
CA ASP A 179 -20.84 -6.16 -8.72
C ASP A 179 -21.35 -4.75 -9.07
N ASP A 180 -22.25 -4.22 -8.25
CA ASP A 180 -22.78 -2.86 -8.40
C ASP A 180 -22.07 -1.92 -7.39
N PRO A 181 -21.40 -0.83 -7.86
CA PRO A 181 -20.76 0.14 -6.97
C PRO A 181 -21.68 0.79 -5.93
N LYS A 182 -22.99 0.68 -6.10
CA LYS A 182 -24.00 1.21 -5.17
C LYS A 182 -24.51 0.16 -4.18
N ALA A 183 -24.21 -1.11 -4.39
CA ALA A 183 -24.62 -2.19 -3.49
C ALA A 183 -23.71 -2.25 -2.27
N ALA A 184 -24.28 -2.28 -1.07
CA ALA A 184 -23.54 -2.56 0.13
C ALA A 184 -23.12 -4.03 0.16
N GLU A 185 -21.85 -4.30 0.45
CA GLU A 185 -21.30 -5.66 0.50
C GLU A 185 -21.30 -6.22 1.92
N PHE A 186 -20.92 -5.41 2.91
CA PHE A 186 -20.96 -5.82 4.31
C PHE A 186 -22.19 -5.29 5.02
N THR A 187 -22.74 -6.08 5.94
CA THR A 187 -23.71 -5.61 6.91
C THR A 187 -23.02 -4.73 7.97
N PHE A 188 -23.80 -3.91 8.66
CA PHE A 188 -23.27 -3.07 9.74
C PHE A 188 -22.62 -3.90 10.87
N GLU A 189 -23.19 -5.05 11.19
CA GLU A 189 -22.67 -5.94 12.25
C GLU A 189 -21.34 -6.57 11.84
N GLU A 190 -21.14 -6.93 10.57
CA GLU A 190 -19.86 -7.40 10.05
C GLU A 190 -18.80 -6.31 10.12
N MET A 191 -19.13 -5.06 9.72
CA MET A 191 -18.19 -3.93 9.76
C MET A 191 -17.81 -3.51 11.18
N LYS A 192 -18.66 -3.78 12.16
CA LYS A 192 -18.43 -3.41 13.57
C LYS A 192 -17.53 -4.40 14.32
N THR A 193 -17.34 -5.58 13.76
CA THR A 193 -16.54 -6.67 14.32
C THR A 193 -15.05 -6.37 14.30
#